data_fdd699a6ab13c9f0918fe85325a0b6b2
#
_entry.id   fdd699a6ab13c9f0918fe85325a0b6b2
#
_cell.length_a   1.000
_cell.length_b   1.000
_cell.length_c   1.000
_cell.angle_alpha   90.00
_cell.angle_beta   90.00
_cell.angle_gamma   90.00
#
_symmetry.space_group_name_H-M   'P 1'
#
loop_
_entity.id
_entity.type
_entity.pdbx_description
1 polymer ?
#
loop_
_entity_poly.entity_id
_entity_poly.type
_entity_poly.pdbx_seq_one_letter_code
_entity_poly.pdbx_strand_id
1 'polypeptide(L)'
;MLLKISNFFLYLAPFSLAIVYQGTLFPFIVGKYVFFRAVVDLALVFFVWAWATGEIKISNLKSQISNPLVIAVSIFVLMFLLAGFFGVNPAASFWSNFERGEGAFQLIHLFIFFALLVATFRDEKSWRKMFVVLIWVAALVIGYGLAGALHIGNFIGSNLCLRFAGSLGNAAYTGTFLIFAIFYAAYLAVEEKIKFKRLFFIGLSTLFFIFLLFTQTRGALLGLGVAIIAGLSYLFFNLPKGKVKNIILALIILLIVSGGLAIKYRRSINIMPFCSAEVGGGNRILDVNFGTETFQTRLLLWKESFEAFKERPILGWGPENFTVAFEKYYKPQFTTWYDRAHNIFFDYLVMTGILGLFSFLGIFGV
;
A
#
# COMPACT_ATOMS: atom_id res chain seq x y z
N MET A 1 -7.93 21.64 -23.40
CA MET A 1 -6.71 22.18 -22.72
C MET A 1 -6.79 21.90 -21.20
N LEU A 2 -7.88 22.22 -20.58
CA LEU A 2 -8.11 22.07 -19.11
C LEU A 2 -8.00 20.62 -18.63
N LEU A 3 -8.55 19.65 -19.37
CA LEU A 3 -8.42 18.24 -19.06
C LEU A 3 -6.97 17.74 -19.06
N LYS A 4 -6.11 18.28 -19.96
CA LYS A 4 -4.69 17.94 -19.95
C LYS A 4 -3.98 18.47 -18.70
N ILE A 5 -4.40 19.63 -18.20
CA ILE A 5 -3.87 20.20 -16.94
C ILE A 5 -4.33 19.35 -15.75
N SER A 6 -5.60 18.99 -15.71
CA SER A 6 -6.11 18.05 -14.69
C SER A 6 -5.30 16.74 -14.66
N ASN A 7 -5.10 16.12 -15.84
CA ASN A 7 -4.31 14.88 -15.96
C ASN A 7 -2.83 15.07 -15.55
N PHE A 8 -2.25 16.24 -15.80
CA PHE A 8 -0.89 16.55 -15.32
C PHE A 8 -0.83 16.46 -13.78
N PHE A 9 -1.79 17.04 -13.06
CA PHE A 9 -1.84 16.94 -11.62
C PHE A 9 -2.09 15.51 -11.14
N LEU A 10 -2.89 14.70 -11.85
CA LEU A 10 -3.05 13.28 -11.51
C LEU A 10 -1.72 12.50 -11.63
N TYR A 11 -0.89 12.79 -12.64
CA TYR A 11 0.45 12.21 -12.75
C TYR A 11 1.43 12.75 -11.69
N LEU A 12 1.17 13.95 -11.16
CA LEU A 12 2.01 14.56 -10.13
C LEU A 12 1.70 13.99 -8.73
N ALA A 13 0.46 13.57 -8.48
CA ALA A 13 0.02 13.10 -7.16
C ALA A 13 0.89 11.99 -6.55
N PRO A 14 1.35 10.94 -7.28
CA PRO A 14 2.23 9.92 -6.74
C PRO A 14 3.58 10.42 -6.20
N PHE A 15 4.07 11.58 -6.65
CA PHE A 15 5.32 12.15 -6.14
C PHE A 15 5.22 12.55 -4.66
N SER A 16 4.01 12.63 -4.10
CA SER A 16 3.81 12.76 -2.66
C SER A 16 4.61 11.74 -1.86
N LEU A 17 4.78 10.51 -2.36
CA LEU A 17 5.52 9.43 -1.69
C LEU A 17 7.02 9.75 -1.51
N ALA A 18 7.59 10.57 -2.39
CA ALA A 18 8.99 10.97 -2.31
C ALA A 18 9.23 12.16 -1.36
N ILE A 19 8.17 12.89 -0.97
CA ILE A 19 8.29 14.11 -0.16
C ILE A 19 8.61 13.75 1.30
N VAL A 20 9.64 14.40 1.83
CA VAL A 20 9.98 14.41 3.26
C VAL A 20 10.19 15.85 3.67
N TYR A 21 9.44 16.31 4.67
CA TYR A 21 9.53 17.69 5.16
C TYR A 21 9.99 17.73 6.62
N GLN A 22 11.26 18.02 6.81
CA GLN A 22 11.93 17.96 8.12
C GLN A 22 11.46 19.04 9.11
N GLY A 23 10.79 20.10 8.63
CA GLY A 23 10.27 21.17 9.47
C GLY A 23 9.00 20.81 10.26
N THR A 24 8.55 19.57 10.20
CA THR A 24 7.36 19.08 10.94
C THR A 24 7.75 18.01 11.96
N LEU A 25 6.89 17.84 12.99
CA LEU A 25 7.07 16.80 14.00
C LEU A 25 7.07 15.38 13.38
N PHE A 26 6.35 15.18 12.29
CA PHE A 26 6.27 13.91 11.54
C PHE A 26 6.75 14.08 10.10
N PRO A 27 8.08 14.14 9.86
CA PRO A 27 8.67 14.53 8.58
C PRO A 27 8.26 13.64 7.40
N PHE A 28 8.03 12.36 7.67
CA PHE A 28 7.69 11.36 6.66
C PHE A 28 6.18 11.30 6.33
N ILE A 29 5.34 12.09 7.00
CA ILE A 29 3.88 11.98 6.89
C ILE A 29 3.25 13.29 6.43
N VAL A 30 3.44 14.38 7.18
CA VAL A 30 2.73 15.64 7.00
C VAL A 30 2.89 16.21 5.59
N GLY A 31 4.12 16.33 5.10
CA GLY A 31 4.39 16.85 3.76
C GLY A 31 3.72 16.03 2.65
N LYS A 32 3.60 14.72 2.83
CA LYS A 32 2.98 13.82 1.83
C LYS A 32 1.49 14.08 1.68
N TYR A 33 0.73 14.06 2.78
CA TYR A 33 -0.71 14.21 2.67
C TYR A 33 -1.12 15.64 2.28
N VAL A 34 -0.37 16.66 2.73
CA VAL A 34 -0.61 18.05 2.33
C VAL A 34 -0.41 18.23 0.82
N PHE A 35 0.74 17.75 0.31
CA PHE A 35 1.03 17.81 -1.13
C PHE A 35 0.00 17.02 -1.94
N PHE A 36 -0.31 15.79 -1.52
CA PHE A 36 -1.27 14.93 -2.22
C PHE A 36 -2.65 15.61 -2.33
N ARG A 37 -3.17 16.13 -1.23
CA ARG A 37 -4.46 16.83 -1.19
C ARG A 37 -4.45 18.05 -2.10
N ALA A 38 -3.47 18.94 -1.99
CA ALA A 38 -3.36 20.13 -2.82
C ALA A 38 -3.32 19.79 -4.33
N VAL A 39 -2.57 18.75 -4.71
CA VAL A 39 -2.47 18.32 -6.10
C VAL A 39 -3.79 17.70 -6.59
N VAL A 40 -4.49 16.93 -5.76
CA VAL A 40 -5.80 16.35 -6.09
C VAL A 40 -6.86 17.44 -6.21
N ASP A 41 -6.85 18.44 -5.33
CA ASP A 41 -7.76 19.59 -5.40
C ASP A 41 -7.55 20.40 -6.69
N LEU A 42 -6.31 20.64 -7.08
CA LEU A 42 -5.98 21.27 -8.36
C LEU A 42 -6.48 20.42 -9.54
N ALA A 43 -6.27 19.11 -9.50
CA ALA A 43 -6.79 18.21 -10.53
C ALA A 43 -8.32 18.31 -10.64
N LEU A 44 -9.02 18.32 -9.50
CA LEU A 44 -10.47 18.45 -9.43
C LEU A 44 -10.96 19.80 -9.97
N VAL A 45 -10.33 20.90 -9.60
CA VAL A 45 -10.68 22.25 -10.08
C VAL A 45 -10.61 22.32 -11.60
N PHE A 46 -9.49 21.85 -12.20
CA PHE A 46 -9.35 21.86 -13.66
C PHE A 46 -10.27 20.86 -14.35
N PHE A 47 -10.61 19.75 -13.71
CA PHE A 47 -11.60 18.80 -14.22
C PHE A 47 -13.01 19.41 -14.26
N VAL A 48 -13.45 20.03 -13.16
CA VAL A 48 -14.75 20.70 -13.06
C VAL A 48 -14.83 21.85 -14.06
N TRP A 49 -13.76 22.61 -14.22
CA TRP A 49 -13.70 23.68 -15.22
C TRP A 49 -13.78 23.13 -16.65
N ALA A 50 -13.07 22.05 -16.98
CA ALA A 50 -13.17 21.39 -18.28
C ALA A 50 -14.60 20.88 -18.55
N TRP A 51 -15.29 20.41 -17.52
CA TRP A 51 -16.69 20.03 -17.61
C TRP A 51 -17.61 21.25 -17.84
N ALA A 52 -17.46 22.31 -17.07
CA ALA A 52 -18.25 23.54 -17.19
C ALA A 52 -18.10 24.22 -18.57
N THR A 53 -16.92 24.11 -19.18
CA THR A 53 -16.65 24.63 -20.54
C THR A 53 -17.04 23.67 -21.68
N GLY A 54 -17.62 22.48 -21.36
CA GLY A 54 -18.07 21.51 -22.34
C GLY A 54 -16.93 20.67 -22.97
N GLU A 55 -15.70 20.77 -22.48
CA GLU A 55 -14.57 19.90 -22.89
C GLU A 55 -14.84 18.42 -22.53
N ILE A 56 -15.64 18.18 -21.49
CA ILE A 56 -16.08 16.84 -21.05
C ILE A 56 -17.59 16.76 -21.03
N LYS A 57 -18.16 15.69 -21.62
CA LYS A 57 -19.61 15.42 -21.58
C LYS A 57 -19.94 14.40 -20.48
N ILE A 58 -20.95 14.67 -19.65
CA ILE A 58 -21.42 13.76 -18.57
C ILE A 58 -21.89 12.42 -19.14
N SER A 59 -22.48 12.40 -20.34
CA SER A 59 -22.88 11.14 -21.00
C SER A 59 -21.75 10.11 -21.07
N ASN A 60 -20.52 10.60 -21.17
CA ASN A 60 -19.32 9.78 -21.19
C ASN A 60 -18.97 9.18 -19.81
N LEU A 61 -19.50 9.70 -18.72
CA LEU A 61 -19.25 9.23 -17.36
C LEU A 61 -20.24 8.15 -16.91
N LYS A 62 -21.44 8.06 -17.52
CA LYS A 62 -22.47 7.10 -17.11
C LYS A 62 -21.99 5.65 -17.11
N SER A 63 -21.26 5.23 -18.14
CA SER A 63 -20.75 3.86 -18.23
C SER A 63 -19.69 3.54 -17.16
N GLN A 64 -19.00 4.55 -16.64
CA GLN A 64 -17.99 4.38 -15.59
C GLN A 64 -18.63 4.25 -14.21
N ILE A 65 -19.71 4.98 -13.96
CA ILE A 65 -20.43 4.91 -12.67
C ILE A 65 -21.04 3.52 -12.46
N SER A 66 -21.43 2.83 -13.53
CA SER A 66 -21.96 1.46 -13.47
C SER A 66 -20.88 0.37 -13.36
N ASN A 67 -19.60 0.73 -13.34
CA ASN A 67 -18.52 -0.23 -13.18
C ASN A 67 -18.56 -0.84 -11.76
N PRO A 68 -18.55 -2.17 -11.60
CA PRO A 68 -18.63 -2.82 -10.31
C PRO A 68 -17.55 -2.34 -9.32
N LEU A 69 -16.32 -2.11 -9.79
CA LEU A 69 -15.24 -1.58 -8.96
C LEU A 69 -15.56 -0.17 -8.42
N VAL A 70 -16.11 0.71 -9.26
CA VAL A 70 -16.49 2.07 -8.85
C VAL A 70 -17.60 2.01 -7.81
N ILE A 71 -18.58 1.13 -7.99
CA ILE A 71 -19.67 0.92 -7.03
C ILE A 71 -19.10 0.39 -5.70
N ALA A 72 -18.24 -0.64 -5.74
CA ALA A 72 -17.65 -1.23 -4.54
C ALA A 72 -16.83 -0.21 -3.74
N VAL A 73 -15.97 0.57 -4.42
CA VAL A 73 -15.17 1.63 -3.77
C VAL A 73 -16.08 2.73 -3.20
N SER A 74 -17.15 3.12 -3.92
CA SER A 74 -18.11 4.13 -3.44
C SER A 74 -18.86 3.65 -2.20
N ILE A 75 -19.28 2.38 -2.17
CA ILE A 75 -19.92 1.78 -0.99
C ILE A 75 -18.95 1.75 0.19
N PHE A 76 -17.71 1.36 -0.03
CA PHE A 76 -16.69 1.36 1.03
C PHE A 76 -16.48 2.76 1.63
N VAL A 77 -16.33 3.78 0.77
CA VAL A 77 -16.17 5.17 1.22
C VAL A 77 -17.41 5.63 2.00
N LEU A 78 -18.62 5.32 1.51
CA LEU A 78 -19.86 5.64 2.22
C LEU A 78 -19.92 4.98 3.60
N MET A 79 -19.59 3.68 3.70
CA MET A 79 -19.60 2.97 4.99
C MET A 79 -18.57 3.55 5.96
N PHE A 80 -17.38 3.93 5.47
CA PHE A 80 -16.37 4.58 6.29
C PHE A 80 -16.83 5.94 6.82
N LEU A 81 -17.48 6.76 5.98
CA LEU A 81 -18.03 8.06 6.37
C LEU A 81 -19.16 7.90 7.38
N LEU A 82 -20.07 6.95 7.18
CA LEU A 82 -21.15 6.65 8.13
C LEU A 82 -20.59 6.17 9.47
N ALA A 83 -19.61 5.27 9.45
CA ALA A 83 -18.93 4.82 10.66
C ALA A 83 -18.25 5.99 11.40
N GLY A 84 -17.65 6.93 10.66
CA GLY A 84 -17.04 8.12 11.24
C GLY A 84 -18.05 9.07 11.86
N PHE A 85 -19.17 9.29 11.20
CA PHE A 85 -20.24 10.18 11.69
C PHE A 85 -20.91 9.64 12.95
N PHE A 86 -21.16 8.32 13.01
CA PHE A 86 -21.78 7.66 14.16
C PHE A 86 -20.76 7.11 15.17
N GLY A 87 -19.46 7.35 14.96
CA GLY A 87 -18.38 6.94 15.84
C GLY A 87 -18.37 7.68 17.18
N VAL A 88 -17.52 7.22 18.10
CA VAL A 88 -17.43 7.81 19.45
C VAL A 88 -16.82 9.21 19.46
N ASN A 89 -15.97 9.53 18.47
CA ASN A 89 -15.43 10.88 18.26
C ASN A 89 -15.44 11.20 16.75
N PRO A 90 -16.55 11.78 16.23
CA PRO A 90 -16.67 12.14 14.81
C PRO A 90 -15.60 13.13 14.34
N ALA A 91 -15.14 14.04 15.19
CA ALA A 91 -14.09 15.00 14.84
C ALA A 91 -12.76 14.28 14.56
N ALA A 92 -12.36 13.36 15.42
CA ALA A 92 -11.18 12.52 15.19
C ALA A 92 -11.35 11.65 13.94
N SER A 93 -12.54 11.08 13.72
CA SER A 93 -12.82 10.28 12.52
C SER A 93 -12.69 11.07 11.23
N PHE A 94 -13.03 12.38 11.24
CA PHE A 94 -12.95 13.22 10.07
C PHE A 94 -11.53 13.77 9.85
N TRP A 95 -10.92 14.38 10.87
CA TRP A 95 -9.65 15.10 10.73
C TRP A 95 -8.43 14.22 10.95
N SER A 96 -8.56 13.12 11.74
CA SER A 96 -7.43 12.32 12.26
C SER A 96 -6.52 13.13 13.19
N ASN A 97 -5.36 12.60 13.50
CA ASN A 97 -4.29 13.30 14.20
C ASN A 97 -3.17 13.70 13.23
N PHE A 98 -2.27 14.58 13.68
CA PHE A 98 -1.15 15.06 12.86
C PHE A 98 -0.13 13.97 12.51
N GLU A 99 -0.07 12.92 13.31
CA GLU A 99 0.86 11.81 13.08
C GLU A 99 0.46 10.97 11.86
N ARG A 100 -0.85 10.74 11.65
CA ARG A 100 -1.33 9.85 10.59
C ARG A 100 -2.00 10.57 9.44
N GLY A 101 -2.84 11.54 9.73
CA GLY A 101 -3.61 12.26 8.72
C GLY A 101 -4.54 11.36 7.90
N GLU A 102 -4.99 10.21 8.46
CA GLU A 102 -5.72 9.13 7.75
C GLU A 102 -7.25 9.18 7.91
N GLY A 103 -7.81 10.26 8.47
CA GLY A 103 -9.25 10.42 8.67
C GLY A 103 -10.06 10.47 7.38
N ALA A 104 -11.38 10.67 7.52
CA ALA A 104 -12.32 10.76 6.40
C ALA A 104 -11.91 11.82 5.38
N PHE A 105 -11.31 12.93 5.83
CA PHE A 105 -10.81 13.98 4.94
C PHE A 105 -9.76 13.46 3.96
N GLN A 106 -8.83 12.60 4.40
CA GLN A 106 -7.86 11.95 3.53
C GLN A 106 -8.53 10.94 2.60
N LEU A 107 -9.47 10.13 3.12
CA LEU A 107 -10.18 9.14 2.31
C LEU A 107 -11.00 9.80 1.19
N ILE A 108 -11.61 10.94 1.45
CA ILE A 108 -12.32 11.72 0.41
C ILE A 108 -11.37 12.14 -0.70
N HIS A 109 -10.16 12.63 -0.40
CA HIS A 109 -9.18 12.98 -1.44
C HIS A 109 -8.67 11.76 -2.22
N LEU A 110 -8.49 10.62 -1.56
CA LEU A 110 -8.18 9.36 -2.24
C LEU A 110 -9.33 8.92 -3.17
N PHE A 111 -10.57 9.09 -2.74
CA PHE A 111 -11.75 8.80 -3.55
C PHE A 111 -11.88 9.77 -4.74
N ILE A 112 -11.64 11.06 -4.55
CA ILE A 112 -11.60 12.06 -5.63
C ILE A 112 -10.50 11.68 -6.64
N PHE A 113 -9.30 11.36 -6.17
CA PHE A 113 -8.21 10.91 -7.03
C PHE A 113 -8.60 9.68 -7.85
N PHE A 114 -9.19 8.65 -7.21
CA PHE A 114 -9.71 7.46 -7.88
C PHE A 114 -10.77 7.80 -8.92
N ALA A 115 -11.77 8.62 -8.56
CA ALA A 115 -12.85 9.02 -9.46
C ALA A 115 -12.33 9.79 -10.69
N LEU A 116 -11.37 10.69 -10.49
CA LEU A 116 -10.73 11.43 -11.57
C LEU A 116 -9.91 10.50 -12.49
N LEU A 117 -9.18 9.52 -11.94
CA LEU A 117 -8.49 8.51 -12.75
C LEU A 117 -9.49 7.72 -13.61
N VAL A 118 -10.57 7.20 -13.00
CA VAL A 118 -11.62 6.47 -13.72
C VAL A 118 -12.27 7.34 -14.80
N ALA A 119 -12.50 8.62 -14.52
CA ALA A 119 -13.13 9.54 -15.47
C ALA A 119 -12.23 9.88 -16.66
N THR A 120 -10.90 9.95 -16.46
CA THR A 120 -9.97 10.51 -17.44
C THR A 120 -9.03 9.51 -18.10
N PHE A 121 -8.64 8.43 -17.40
CA PHE A 121 -7.70 7.41 -17.92
C PHE A 121 -8.47 6.27 -18.58
N ARG A 122 -8.82 6.47 -19.86
CA ARG A 122 -9.65 5.52 -20.64
C ARG A 122 -8.86 4.65 -21.60
N ASP A 123 -7.59 4.98 -21.81
CA ASP A 123 -6.71 4.29 -22.72
C ASP A 123 -5.52 3.67 -22.00
N GLU A 124 -4.97 2.63 -22.60
CA GLU A 124 -3.79 1.94 -22.10
C GLU A 124 -2.57 2.87 -22.01
N LYS A 125 -2.48 3.86 -22.91
CA LYS A 125 -1.37 4.82 -22.96
C LYS A 125 -1.32 5.68 -21.69
N SER A 126 -2.47 6.10 -21.17
CA SER A 126 -2.57 6.88 -19.93
C SER A 126 -2.13 6.04 -18.73
N TRP A 127 -2.56 4.79 -18.63
CA TRP A 127 -2.14 3.87 -17.58
C TRP A 127 -0.65 3.51 -17.67
N ARG A 128 -0.16 3.22 -18.88
CA ARG A 128 1.27 3.00 -19.12
C ARG A 128 2.11 4.18 -18.64
N LYS A 129 1.69 5.41 -18.91
CA LYS A 129 2.34 6.61 -18.41
C LYS A 129 2.31 6.70 -16.89
N MET A 130 1.19 6.37 -16.25
CA MET A 130 1.08 6.32 -14.79
C MET A 130 2.06 5.29 -14.19
N PHE A 131 2.18 4.10 -14.78
CA PHE A 131 3.14 3.09 -14.32
C PHE A 131 4.59 3.56 -14.44
N VAL A 132 4.92 4.27 -15.52
CA VAL A 132 6.24 4.90 -15.67
C VAL A 132 6.47 5.95 -14.57
N VAL A 133 5.48 6.78 -14.26
CA VAL A 133 5.55 7.75 -13.15
C VAL A 133 5.80 7.05 -11.82
N LEU A 134 5.03 5.98 -11.52
CA LEU A 134 5.17 5.23 -10.27
C LEU A 134 6.54 4.55 -10.14
N ILE A 135 7.13 4.08 -11.24
CA ILE A 135 8.51 3.55 -11.27
C ILE A 135 9.53 4.65 -10.93
N TRP A 136 9.38 5.85 -11.50
CA TRP A 136 10.25 6.97 -11.16
C TRP A 136 10.09 7.41 -9.71
N VAL A 137 8.87 7.41 -9.18
CA VAL A 137 8.61 7.66 -7.76
C VAL A 137 9.30 6.61 -6.90
N ALA A 138 9.25 5.32 -7.28
CA ALA A 138 9.96 4.26 -6.56
C ALA A 138 11.49 4.47 -6.57
N ALA A 139 12.05 4.90 -7.70
CA ALA A 139 13.46 5.26 -7.78
C ALA A 139 13.82 6.44 -6.86
N LEU A 140 12.96 7.46 -6.78
CA LEU A 140 13.14 8.59 -5.84
C LEU A 140 13.04 8.16 -4.38
N VAL A 141 12.08 7.29 -4.02
CA VAL A 141 11.94 6.71 -2.67
C VAL A 141 13.23 5.99 -2.27
N ILE A 142 13.78 5.19 -3.17
CA ILE A 142 15.04 4.47 -2.95
C ILE A 142 16.21 5.46 -2.88
N GLY A 143 16.29 6.40 -3.82
CA GLY A 143 17.36 7.40 -3.88
C GLY A 143 17.45 8.23 -2.60
N TYR A 144 16.29 8.66 -2.06
CA TYR A 144 16.23 9.33 -0.76
C TYR A 144 16.81 8.46 0.37
N GLY A 145 16.38 7.20 0.44
CA GLY A 145 16.85 6.29 1.48
C GLY A 145 18.34 5.97 1.35
N LEU A 146 18.86 5.86 0.13
CA LEU A 146 20.30 5.69 -0.12
C LEU A 146 21.09 6.93 0.32
N ALA A 147 20.61 8.12 -0.01
CA ALA A 147 21.25 9.36 0.42
C ALA A 147 21.35 9.43 1.95
N GLY A 148 20.28 9.05 2.67
CA GLY A 148 20.30 8.96 4.13
C GLY A 148 21.24 7.86 4.66
N ALA A 149 21.28 6.69 4.03
CA ALA A 149 22.15 5.58 4.43
C ALA A 149 23.64 5.88 4.20
N LEU A 150 23.95 6.71 3.21
CA LEU A 150 25.32 7.16 2.88
C LEU A 150 25.69 8.47 3.57
N HIS A 151 24.84 8.99 4.47
CA HIS A 151 25.03 10.26 5.18
C HIS A 151 25.29 11.46 4.25
N ILE A 152 24.63 11.47 3.08
CA ILE A 152 24.74 12.57 2.10
C ILE A 152 23.81 13.71 2.56
N GLY A 153 24.39 14.88 2.85
CA GLY A 153 23.62 16.06 3.25
C GLY A 153 22.77 15.84 4.51
N ASN A 154 21.59 16.47 4.53
CA ASN A 154 20.66 16.42 5.67
C ASN A 154 19.54 15.40 5.49
N PHE A 155 19.72 14.36 4.68
CA PHE A 155 18.70 13.33 4.53
C PHE A 155 18.53 12.53 5.82
N ILE A 156 17.29 12.39 6.28
CA ILE A 156 16.99 11.63 7.50
C ILE A 156 17.24 10.15 7.24
N GLY A 157 18.00 9.52 8.14
CA GLY A 157 18.61 8.23 7.94
C GLY A 157 17.66 7.09 7.60
N SER A 158 18.04 6.35 6.58
CA SER A 158 17.64 4.99 6.34
C SER A 158 18.90 4.14 6.42
N ASN A 159 18.86 3.01 7.11
CA ASN A 159 20.01 2.11 7.21
C ASN A 159 19.77 0.90 6.33
N LEU A 160 20.73 0.56 5.47
CA LEU A 160 20.60 -0.60 4.56
C LEU A 160 20.50 -1.92 5.33
N CYS A 161 21.22 -2.04 6.46
CA CYS A 161 21.23 -3.26 7.26
C CYS A 161 20.16 -3.30 8.38
N LEU A 162 19.54 -2.17 8.69
CA LEU A 162 18.55 -2.01 9.76
C LEU A 162 17.15 -1.65 9.23
N ARG A 163 16.63 -2.41 8.28
CA ARG A 163 15.30 -2.18 7.69
C ARG A 163 15.20 -0.87 6.89
N PHE A 164 15.61 -0.95 5.63
CA PHE A 164 15.54 0.17 4.69
C PHE A 164 14.12 0.76 4.57
N ALA A 165 13.97 2.03 4.90
CA ALA A 165 12.68 2.70 4.96
C ALA A 165 12.43 3.70 3.81
N GLY A 166 13.47 4.10 3.07
CA GLY A 166 13.35 5.09 1.99
C GLY A 166 12.78 6.42 2.48
N SER A 167 12.15 7.17 1.57
CA SER A 167 11.41 8.39 1.91
C SER A 167 10.07 8.12 2.61
N LEU A 168 9.63 6.87 2.70
CA LEU A 168 8.37 6.53 3.38
C LEU A 168 8.52 6.47 4.91
N GLY A 169 9.74 6.47 5.43
CA GLY A 169 10.03 6.48 6.86
C GLY A 169 9.68 5.18 7.59
N ASN A 170 9.12 4.19 6.89
CA ASN A 170 8.77 2.89 7.44
C ASN A 170 9.08 1.78 6.41
N ALA A 171 9.90 0.82 6.81
CA ALA A 171 10.30 -0.30 5.96
C ALA A 171 9.13 -1.15 5.47
N ALA A 172 8.04 -1.29 6.26
CA ALA A 172 6.87 -2.04 5.85
C ALA A 172 6.13 -1.34 4.71
N TYR A 173 5.97 -0.03 4.78
CA TYR A 173 5.33 0.75 3.71
C TYR A 173 6.19 0.75 2.44
N THR A 174 7.50 0.92 2.59
CA THR A 174 8.44 0.83 1.47
C THR A 174 8.40 -0.54 0.81
N GLY A 175 8.43 -1.62 1.59
CA GLY A 175 8.32 -2.98 1.06
C GLY A 175 7.02 -3.20 0.30
N THR A 176 5.89 -2.77 0.85
CA THR A 176 4.58 -2.88 0.18
C THR A 176 4.54 -2.08 -1.13
N PHE A 177 5.04 -0.84 -1.13
CA PHE A 177 5.08 -0.01 -2.33
C PHE A 177 6.00 -0.61 -3.41
N LEU A 178 7.15 -1.17 -3.02
CA LEU A 178 8.07 -1.81 -3.96
C LEU A 178 7.50 -3.07 -4.63
N ILE A 179 6.57 -3.80 -4.00
CA ILE A 179 5.85 -4.90 -4.65
C ILE A 179 5.11 -4.38 -5.89
N PHE A 180 4.35 -3.30 -5.75
CA PHE A 180 3.67 -2.69 -6.89
C PHE A 180 4.65 -2.19 -7.96
N ALA A 181 5.74 -1.54 -7.56
CA ALA A 181 6.76 -1.05 -8.48
C ALA A 181 7.42 -2.20 -9.28
N ILE A 182 7.67 -3.36 -8.64
CA ILE A 182 8.17 -4.57 -9.30
C ILE A 182 7.21 -5.01 -10.41
N PHE A 183 5.90 -5.12 -10.10
CA PHE A 183 4.91 -5.54 -11.09
C PHE A 183 4.71 -4.52 -12.19
N TYR A 184 4.73 -3.21 -11.90
CA TYR A 184 4.64 -2.17 -12.95
C TYR A 184 5.85 -2.23 -13.90
N ALA A 185 7.06 -2.40 -13.36
CA ALA A 185 8.25 -2.54 -14.17
C ALA A 185 8.23 -3.85 -15.01
N ALA A 186 7.78 -4.96 -14.40
CA ALA A 186 7.65 -6.24 -15.11
C ALA A 186 6.59 -6.15 -16.23
N TYR A 187 5.44 -5.52 -15.98
CA TYR A 187 4.42 -5.29 -16.99
C TYR A 187 4.97 -4.48 -18.18
N LEU A 188 5.64 -3.34 -17.89
CA LEU A 188 6.25 -2.52 -18.94
C LEU A 188 7.35 -3.27 -19.70
N ALA A 189 8.08 -4.16 -19.05
CA ALA A 189 9.08 -5.00 -19.72
C ALA A 189 8.44 -5.99 -20.70
N VAL A 190 7.29 -6.60 -20.33
CA VAL A 190 6.56 -7.53 -21.22
C VAL A 190 6.01 -6.82 -22.45
N GLU A 191 5.41 -5.64 -22.26
CA GLU A 191 4.81 -4.83 -23.32
C GLU A 191 5.84 -4.15 -24.23
N GLU A 192 7.08 -3.98 -23.80
CA GLU A 192 8.10 -3.24 -24.53
C GLU A 192 8.71 -4.07 -25.66
N LYS A 193 8.68 -3.53 -26.87
CA LYS A 193 9.22 -4.17 -28.09
C LYS A 193 10.72 -3.92 -28.28
N ILE A 194 11.21 -2.77 -27.81
CA ILE A 194 12.60 -2.39 -27.96
C ILE A 194 13.45 -3.11 -26.90
N LYS A 195 14.37 -3.98 -27.35
CA LYS A 195 15.20 -4.83 -26.47
C LYS A 195 15.90 -4.05 -25.35
N PHE A 196 16.48 -2.90 -25.66
CA PHE A 196 17.19 -2.08 -24.66
C PHE A 196 16.24 -1.55 -23.58
N LYS A 197 15.07 -1.03 -23.95
CA LYS A 197 14.06 -0.55 -22.99
C LYS A 197 13.48 -1.71 -22.18
N ARG A 198 13.28 -2.88 -22.79
CA ARG A 198 12.85 -4.09 -22.09
C ARG A 198 13.86 -4.47 -21.00
N LEU A 199 15.15 -4.52 -21.35
CA LEU A 199 16.22 -4.82 -20.38
C LEU A 199 16.29 -3.77 -19.26
N PHE A 200 16.07 -2.50 -19.59
CA PHE A 200 16.01 -1.43 -18.60
C PHE A 200 14.89 -1.66 -17.58
N PHE A 201 13.66 -1.99 -18.01
CA PHE A 201 12.56 -2.28 -17.09
C PHE A 201 12.78 -3.58 -16.28
N ILE A 202 13.38 -4.60 -16.87
CA ILE A 202 13.80 -5.80 -16.12
C ILE A 202 14.83 -5.42 -15.05
N GLY A 203 15.82 -4.60 -15.39
CA GLY A 203 16.82 -4.11 -14.45
C GLY A 203 16.19 -3.32 -13.28
N LEU A 204 15.21 -2.47 -13.57
CA LEU A 204 14.47 -1.74 -12.53
C LEU A 204 13.64 -2.67 -11.65
N SER A 205 12.94 -3.65 -12.23
CA SER A 205 12.19 -4.65 -11.47
C SER A 205 13.11 -5.43 -10.52
N THR A 206 14.28 -5.83 -11.01
CA THR A 206 15.32 -6.50 -10.21
C THR A 206 15.86 -5.59 -9.11
N LEU A 207 16.13 -4.32 -9.42
CA LEU A 207 16.58 -3.34 -8.44
C LEU A 207 15.55 -3.17 -7.31
N PHE A 208 14.27 -3.01 -7.66
CA PHE A 208 13.19 -2.89 -6.68
C PHE A 208 13.06 -4.14 -5.82
N PHE A 209 13.24 -5.32 -6.39
CA PHE A 209 13.27 -6.58 -5.62
C PHE A 209 14.46 -6.61 -4.64
N ILE A 210 15.65 -6.17 -5.03
CA ILE A 210 16.81 -6.08 -4.15
C ILE A 210 16.50 -5.14 -2.97
N PHE A 211 15.93 -3.96 -3.24
CA PHE A 211 15.55 -3.03 -2.16
C PHE A 211 14.38 -3.53 -1.30
N LEU A 212 13.48 -4.33 -1.86
CA LEU A 212 12.46 -5.05 -1.08
C LEU A 212 13.13 -5.97 -0.03
N LEU A 213 14.19 -6.68 -0.39
CA LEU A 213 14.96 -7.50 0.57
C LEU A 213 15.57 -6.63 1.67
N PHE A 214 16.14 -5.47 1.33
CA PHE A 214 16.68 -4.51 2.31
C PHE A 214 15.64 -3.97 3.29
N THR A 215 14.35 -3.95 2.94
CA THR A 215 13.30 -3.57 3.90
C THR A 215 13.14 -4.57 5.03
N GLN A 216 13.63 -5.81 4.87
CA GLN A 216 13.50 -6.91 5.82
C GLN A 216 12.07 -7.10 6.33
N THR A 217 11.08 -6.82 5.48
CA THR A 217 9.66 -6.90 5.81
C THR A 217 9.12 -8.25 5.39
N ARG A 218 8.96 -9.17 6.36
CA ARG A 218 8.44 -10.53 6.14
C ARG A 218 7.08 -10.53 5.44
N GLY A 219 6.17 -9.66 5.89
CA GLY A 219 4.83 -9.55 5.32
C GLY A 219 4.85 -9.14 3.83
N ALA A 220 5.73 -8.23 3.43
CA ALA A 220 5.88 -7.82 2.04
C ALA A 220 6.43 -8.96 1.17
N LEU A 221 7.42 -9.71 1.65
CA LEU A 221 7.97 -10.86 0.91
C LEU A 221 6.96 -12.00 0.77
N LEU A 222 6.20 -12.31 1.83
CA LEU A 222 5.09 -13.26 1.77
C LEU A 222 4.02 -12.78 0.79
N GLY A 223 3.65 -11.49 0.84
CA GLY A 223 2.70 -10.88 -0.08
C GLY A 223 3.15 -10.98 -1.54
N LEU A 224 4.43 -10.71 -1.83
CA LEU A 224 4.99 -10.90 -3.16
C LEU A 224 4.90 -12.37 -3.61
N GLY A 225 5.27 -13.32 -2.73
CA GLY A 225 5.17 -14.75 -3.03
C GLY A 225 3.74 -15.18 -3.36
N VAL A 226 2.78 -14.76 -2.52
CA VAL A 226 1.34 -15.02 -2.75
C VAL A 226 0.86 -14.39 -4.06
N ALA A 227 1.26 -13.14 -4.35
CA ALA A 227 0.88 -12.46 -5.59
C ALA A 227 1.43 -13.17 -6.85
N ILE A 228 2.68 -13.65 -6.80
CA ILE A 228 3.27 -14.42 -7.90
C ILE A 228 2.53 -15.75 -8.07
N ILE A 229 2.27 -16.49 -6.99
CA ILE A 229 1.53 -17.75 -7.03
C ILE A 229 0.11 -17.53 -7.58
N ALA A 230 -0.59 -16.51 -7.12
CA ALA A 230 -1.92 -16.17 -7.60
C ALA A 230 -1.92 -15.83 -9.11
N GLY A 231 -0.97 -15.01 -9.57
CA GLY A 231 -0.81 -14.68 -10.98
C GLY A 231 -0.49 -15.90 -11.85
N LEU A 232 0.43 -16.75 -11.40
CA LEU A 232 0.75 -18.01 -12.10
C LEU A 232 -0.46 -18.97 -12.11
N SER A 233 -1.20 -19.05 -11.01
CA SER A 233 -2.41 -19.86 -10.92
C SER A 233 -3.49 -19.36 -11.88
N TYR A 234 -3.71 -18.05 -11.95
CA TYR A 234 -4.62 -17.45 -12.93
C TYR A 234 -4.21 -17.83 -14.36
N LEU A 235 -2.94 -17.71 -14.72
CA LEU A 235 -2.44 -18.13 -16.03
C LEU A 235 -2.64 -19.64 -16.26
N PHE A 236 -2.35 -20.47 -15.26
CA PHE A 236 -2.53 -21.91 -15.33
C PHE A 236 -3.98 -22.30 -15.66
N PHE A 237 -4.97 -21.66 -15.04
CA PHE A 237 -6.37 -21.99 -15.31
C PHE A 237 -6.87 -21.46 -16.65
N ASN A 238 -6.35 -20.33 -17.14
CA ASN A 238 -6.83 -19.67 -18.36
C ASN A 238 -6.06 -20.11 -19.63
N LEU A 239 -4.90 -20.74 -19.53
CA LEU A 239 -4.16 -21.20 -20.69
C LEU A 239 -4.62 -22.59 -21.14
N PRO A 240 -4.62 -22.84 -22.47
CA PRO A 240 -4.91 -24.17 -23.02
C PRO A 240 -3.88 -25.22 -22.55
N LYS A 241 -4.27 -26.50 -22.61
CA LYS A 241 -3.34 -27.59 -22.30
C LYS A 241 -2.12 -27.54 -23.24
N GLY A 242 -0.90 -27.66 -22.68
CA GLY A 242 0.33 -27.62 -23.47
C GLY A 242 1.57 -27.45 -22.61
N LYS A 243 2.73 -27.37 -23.25
CA LYS A 243 4.03 -27.26 -22.58
C LYS A 243 4.11 -26.06 -21.63
N VAL A 244 3.56 -24.91 -22.03
CA VAL A 244 3.56 -23.67 -21.20
C VAL A 244 2.80 -23.88 -19.90
N LYS A 245 1.64 -24.53 -19.94
CA LYS A 245 0.84 -24.85 -18.74
C LYS A 245 1.61 -25.74 -17.76
N ASN A 246 2.32 -26.74 -18.27
CA ASN A 246 3.15 -27.62 -17.43
C ASN A 246 4.35 -26.88 -16.81
N ILE A 247 4.96 -25.95 -17.55
CA ILE A 247 6.03 -25.08 -17.02
C ILE A 247 5.49 -24.21 -15.88
N ILE A 248 4.32 -23.61 -16.04
CA ILE A 248 3.68 -22.79 -14.99
C ILE A 248 3.41 -23.63 -13.74
N LEU A 249 2.88 -24.85 -13.89
CA LEU A 249 2.66 -25.76 -12.77
C LEU A 249 3.98 -26.09 -12.06
N ALA A 250 5.02 -26.39 -12.82
CA ALA A 250 6.35 -26.66 -12.25
C ALA A 250 6.91 -25.46 -11.49
N LEU A 251 6.72 -24.23 -12.01
CA LEU A 251 7.11 -22.99 -11.31
C LEU A 251 6.34 -22.79 -10.01
N ILE A 252 5.03 -23.04 -9.99
CA ILE A 252 4.22 -22.96 -8.77
C ILE A 252 4.73 -23.93 -7.72
N ILE A 253 4.94 -25.19 -8.10
CA ILE A 253 5.48 -26.24 -7.21
C ILE A 253 6.87 -25.84 -6.71
N LEU A 254 7.75 -25.37 -7.59
CA LEU A 254 9.10 -24.92 -7.23
C LEU A 254 9.06 -23.78 -6.20
N LEU A 255 8.20 -22.80 -6.39
CA LEU A 255 8.03 -21.66 -5.44
C LEU A 255 7.53 -22.14 -4.07
N ILE A 256 6.56 -23.04 -4.03
CA ILE A 256 6.04 -23.59 -2.78
C ILE A 256 7.12 -24.42 -2.06
N VAL A 257 7.82 -25.30 -2.79
CA VAL A 257 8.86 -26.16 -2.22
C VAL A 257 10.06 -25.33 -1.75
N SER A 258 10.53 -24.37 -2.57
CA SER A 258 11.66 -23.50 -2.19
C SER A 258 11.32 -22.62 -0.99
N GLY A 259 10.10 -22.10 -0.90
CA GLY A 259 9.62 -21.36 0.26
C GLY A 259 9.59 -22.24 1.52
N GLY A 260 9.09 -23.46 1.42
CA GLY A 260 9.09 -24.43 2.52
C GLY A 260 10.51 -24.81 2.97
N LEU A 261 11.42 -25.04 2.03
CA LEU A 261 12.83 -25.31 2.32
C LEU A 261 13.53 -24.11 2.96
N ALA A 262 13.27 -22.89 2.46
CA ALA A 262 13.81 -21.67 3.06
C ALA A 262 13.38 -21.50 4.52
N ILE A 263 12.13 -21.81 4.84
CA ILE A 263 11.63 -21.81 6.22
C ILE A 263 12.28 -22.90 7.06
N LYS A 264 12.41 -24.12 6.51
CA LYS A 264 13.03 -25.27 7.21
C LYS A 264 14.51 -25.01 7.54
N TYR A 265 15.26 -24.48 6.58
CA TYR A 265 16.70 -24.22 6.71
C TYR A 265 17.03 -22.77 7.08
N ARG A 266 16.07 -22.03 7.63
CA ARG A 266 16.18 -20.57 7.92
C ARG A 266 17.40 -20.17 8.75
N ARG A 267 17.89 -21.06 9.63
CA ARG A 267 19.06 -20.82 10.48
C ARG A 267 20.39 -20.87 9.71
N SER A 268 20.42 -21.62 8.60
CA SER A 268 21.62 -21.82 7.77
C SER A 268 21.68 -20.85 6.59
N ILE A 269 20.60 -20.11 6.31
CA ILE A 269 20.53 -19.20 5.17
C ILE A 269 20.76 -17.78 5.67
N ASN A 270 21.83 -17.14 5.20
CA ASN A 270 22.05 -15.71 5.38
C ASN A 270 21.75 -14.99 4.06
N ILE A 271 20.61 -14.27 4.02
CA ILE A 271 20.18 -13.51 2.82
C ILE A 271 21.01 -12.24 2.63
N MET A 272 21.63 -11.73 3.69
CA MET A 272 22.39 -10.47 3.68
C MET A 272 23.76 -10.66 4.33
N PRO A 273 24.69 -11.41 3.67
CA PRO A 273 25.99 -11.73 4.26
C PRO A 273 26.89 -10.50 4.53
N PHE A 274 26.59 -9.36 3.87
CA PHE A 274 27.32 -8.12 4.04
C PHE A 274 26.82 -7.26 5.23
N CYS A 275 25.69 -7.64 5.87
CA CYS A 275 25.23 -7.01 7.11
C CYS A 275 25.82 -7.79 8.29
N SER A 276 26.63 -7.13 9.15
CA SER A 276 27.21 -7.77 10.31
C SER A 276 26.12 -8.28 11.28
N ALA A 277 26.39 -9.42 11.93
CA ALA A 277 25.47 -10.00 12.92
C ALA A 277 25.20 -9.06 14.10
N GLU A 278 26.15 -8.19 14.45
CA GLU A 278 26.05 -7.19 15.52
C GLU A 278 24.95 -6.14 15.24
N VAL A 279 24.66 -5.87 13.97
CA VAL A 279 23.63 -4.92 13.55
C VAL A 279 22.24 -5.59 13.46
N GLY A 280 22.12 -6.88 13.81
CA GLY A 280 20.83 -7.61 13.87
C GLY A 280 20.17 -7.86 12.51
N GLY A 281 20.90 -7.62 11.39
CA GLY A 281 20.28 -7.52 10.06
C GLY A 281 20.11 -8.82 9.28
N GLY A 282 20.98 -9.82 9.46
CA GLY A 282 21.14 -10.87 8.47
C GLY A 282 19.98 -11.89 8.32
N ASN A 283 19.33 -12.27 9.41
CA ASN A 283 18.40 -13.41 9.43
C ASN A 283 16.94 -13.06 9.74
N ARG A 284 16.61 -11.78 9.95
CA ARG A 284 15.26 -11.36 10.32
C ARG A 284 14.19 -11.79 9.30
N ILE A 285 14.53 -11.86 8.03
CA ILE A 285 13.59 -12.18 6.94
C ILE A 285 12.98 -13.57 7.14
N LEU A 286 13.79 -14.56 7.47
CA LEU A 286 13.38 -15.95 7.62
C LEU A 286 13.07 -16.37 9.06
N ASP A 287 13.33 -15.51 10.04
CA ASP A 287 13.07 -15.83 11.44
C ASP A 287 11.57 -15.78 11.76
N VAL A 288 10.84 -16.82 11.41
CA VAL A 288 9.43 -17.02 11.78
C VAL A 288 9.37 -17.77 13.10
N ASN A 289 9.13 -17.04 14.19
CA ASN A 289 8.94 -17.62 15.51
C ASN A 289 7.62 -17.14 16.12
N PHE A 290 6.68 -18.06 16.29
CA PHE A 290 5.35 -17.80 16.88
C PHE A 290 5.38 -17.66 18.41
N GLY A 291 6.49 -18.01 19.05
CA GLY A 291 6.71 -17.84 20.50
C GLY A 291 7.24 -16.47 20.88
N THR A 292 7.47 -15.55 19.93
CA THR A 292 7.97 -14.22 20.26
C THR A 292 6.94 -13.40 21.01
N GLU A 293 7.37 -12.58 21.96
CA GLU A 293 6.55 -11.63 22.69
C GLU A 293 5.68 -10.79 21.74
N THR A 294 6.27 -10.27 20.68
CA THR A 294 5.56 -9.50 19.64
C THR A 294 4.40 -10.27 19.00
N PHE A 295 4.53 -11.58 18.79
CA PHE A 295 3.45 -12.38 18.21
C PHE A 295 2.36 -12.63 19.23
N GLN A 296 2.72 -12.99 20.47
CA GLN A 296 1.77 -13.22 21.54
C GLN A 296 0.97 -11.96 21.89
N THR A 297 1.65 -10.80 21.93
CA THR A 297 0.99 -9.50 22.15
C THR A 297 -0.01 -9.18 21.03
N ARG A 298 0.30 -9.52 19.76
CA ARG A 298 -0.66 -9.34 18.66
C ARG A 298 -1.89 -10.25 18.80
N LEU A 299 -1.71 -11.50 19.21
CA LEU A 299 -2.85 -12.40 19.46
C LEU A 299 -3.76 -11.85 20.56
N LEU A 300 -3.18 -11.34 21.64
CA LEU A 300 -3.94 -10.68 22.70
C LEU A 300 -4.66 -9.44 22.15
N LEU A 301 -3.96 -8.60 21.38
CA LEU A 301 -4.53 -7.39 20.77
C LEU A 301 -5.73 -7.74 19.85
N TRP A 302 -5.63 -8.78 19.05
CA TRP A 302 -6.74 -9.21 18.19
C TRP A 302 -7.92 -9.77 18.97
N LYS A 303 -7.65 -10.49 20.09
CA LYS A 303 -8.70 -10.95 21.00
C LYS A 303 -9.46 -9.76 21.59
N GLU A 304 -8.76 -8.78 22.15
CA GLU A 304 -9.39 -7.60 22.76
C GLU A 304 -10.07 -6.71 21.67
N SER A 305 -9.50 -6.65 20.47
CA SER A 305 -10.16 -6.01 19.31
C SER A 305 -11.50 -6.67 18.97
N PHE A 306 -11.58 -8.00 19.07
CA PHE A 306 -12.83 -8.70 18.82
C PHE A 306 -13.87 -8.48 19.95
N GLU A 307 -13.43 -8.36 21.20
CA GLU A 307 -14.32 -7.96 22.29
C GLU A 307 -14.87 -6.54 22.08
N ALA A 308 -14.00 -5.61 21.68
CA ALA A 308 -14.41 -4.25 21.34
C ALA A 308 -15.42 -4.21 20.17
N PHE A 309 -15.23 -5.04 19.14
CA PHE A 309 -16.16 -5.18 18.03
C PHE A 309 -17.57 -5.61 18.49
N LYS A 310 -17.67 -6.57 19.40
CA LYS A 310 -18.98 -7.07 19.90
C LYS A 310 -19.84 -5.97 20.51
N GLU A 311 -19.24 -4.92 21.03
CA GLU A 311 -19.98 -3.78 21.59
C GLU A 311 -20.61 -2.88 20.52
N ARG A 312 -19.91 -2.74 19.37
CA ARG A 312 -20.36 -1.88 18.26
C ARG A 312 -20.26 -2.63 16.91
N PRO A 313 -21.07 -3.68 16.69
CA PRO A 313 -20.83 -4.62 15.59
C PRO A 313 -21.18 -4.08 14.20
N ILE A 314 -22.08 -3.09 14.08
CA ILE A 314 -22.61 -2.65 12.78
C ILE A 314 -21.67 -1.62 12.13
N LEU A 315 -21.42 -0.50 12.78
CA LEU A 315 -20.63 0.64 12.28
C LEU A 315 -19.32 0.86 13.05
N GLY A 316 -19.04 0.05 14.07
CA GLY A 316 -17.81 0.15 14.84
C GLY A 316 -17.72 1.37 15.75
N TRP A 317 -16.51 1.66 16.20
CA TRP A 317 -16.17 2.78 17.07
C TRP A 317 -15.93 4.10 16.30
N GLY A 318 -15.83 4.03 14.99
CA GLY A 318 -15.45 5.10 14.09
C GLY A 318 -13.97 5.02 13.68
N PRO A 319 -13.63 5.38 12.44
CA PRO A 319 -12.25 5.55 12.01
C PRO A 319 -11.46 6.44 12.98
N GLU A 320 -10.18 6.17 13.16
CA GLU A 320 -9.29 6.90 14.07
C GLU A 320 -9.65 6.81 15.59
N ASN A 321 -10.66 6.01 15.96
CA ASN A 321 -11.09 5.79 17.34
C ASN A 321 -10.69 4.41 17.91
N PHE A 322 -9.77 3.71 17.24
CA PHE A 322 -9.26 2.44 17.76
C PHE A 322 -8.67 2.57 19.17
N THR A 323 -8.02 3.67 19.44
CA THR A 323 -7.40 3.98 20.74
C THR A 323 -8.42 4.00 21.87
N VAL A 324 -9.62 4.56 21.64
CA VAL A 324 -10.70 4.59 22.65
C VAL A 324 -11.17 3.16 22.95
N ALA A 325 -11.31 2.33 21.92
CA ALA A 325 -11.64 0.93 22.09
C ALA A 325 -10.52 0.17 22.80
N PHE A 326 -9.26 0.41 22.43
CA PHE A 326 -8.10 -0.23 23.05
C PHE A 326 -7.98 0.13 24.54
N GLU A 327 -8.12 1.39 24.92
CA GLU A 327 -8.08 1.82 26.32
C GLU A 327 -9.14 1.14 27.17
N LYS A 328 -10.37 0.99 26.63
CA LYS A 328 -11.47 0.31 27.33
C LYS A 328 -11.17 -1.17 27.58
N TYR A 329 -10.49 -1.84 26.66
CA TYR A 329 -10.17 -3.26 26.73
C TYR A 329 -8.68 -3.52 27.04
N TYR A 330 -7.98 -2.51 27.55
CA TYR A 330 -6.58 -2.62 27.94
C TYR A 330 -6.35 -3.73 28.97
N LYS A 331 -5.28 -4.49 28.80
CA LYS A 331 -4.82 -5.51 29.74
C LYS A 331 -3.40 -5.20 30.19
N PRO A 332 -3.04 -5.46 31.46
CA PRO A 332 -1.68 -5.23 31.98
C PRO A 332 -0.58 -6.01 31.26
N GLN A 333 -0.93 -7.04 30.48
CA GLN A 333 0.00 -7.81 29.66
C GLN A 333 0.50 -7.05 28.42
N PHE A 334 -0.16 -5.95 28.05
CA PHE A 334 0.35 -5.10 26.98
C PHE A 334 1.56 -4.31 27.47
N THR A 335 2.71 -4.50 26.80
CA THR A 335 3.98 -3.80 27.11
C THR A 335 4.05 -2.42 26.44
N THR A 336 3.17 -2.17 25.45
CA THR A 336 3.11 -0.93 24.69
C THR A 336 1.66 -0.55 24.43
N TRP A 337 1.45 0.74 24.20
CA TRP A 337 0.15 1.26 23.77
C TRP A 337 -0.04 1.08 22.27
N TYR A 338 -1.26 0.74 21.85
CA TYR A 338 -1.60 0.46 20.45
C TYR A 338 -2.70 1.38 19.95
N ASP A 339 -2.46 1.99 18.80
CA ASP A 339 -3.42 2.82 18.07
C ASP A 339 -4.09 2.09 16.90
N ARG A 340 -3.68 0.86 16.64
CA ARG A 340 -4.20 -0.04 15.59
C ARG A 340 -4.05 -1.50 16.04
N ALA A 341 -4.88 -2.38 15.49
CA ALA A 341 -4.75 -3.83 15.70
C ALA A 341 -3.54 -4.45 14.98
N HIS A 342 -2.86 -3.71 14.12
CA HIS A 342 -1.82 -4.21 13.21
C HIS A 342 -2.28 -5.41 12.36
N ASN A 343 -3.56 -5.45 12.06
CA ASN A 343 -4.23 -6.39 11.18
C ASN A 343 -5.43 -5.68 10.56
N ILE A 344 -5.41 -5.52 9.25
CA ILE A 344 -6.40 -4.73 8.52
C ILE A 344 -7.84 -5.20 8.75
N PHE A 345 -8.05 -6.51 8.93
CA PHE A 345 -9.38 -7.06 9.21
C PHE A 345 -9.91 -6.60 10.57
N PHE A 346 -9.08 -6.68 11.61
CA PHE A 346 -9.46 -6.21 12.95
C PHE A 346 -9.53 -4.69 13.01
N ASP A 347 -8.66 -3.97 12.28
CA ASP A 347 -8.74 -2.51 12.19
C ASP A 347 -10.10 -2.08 11.62
N TYR A 348 -10.51 -2.62 10.47
CA TYR A 348 -11.83 -2.29 9.91
C TYR A 348 -12.98 -2.79 10.78
N LEU A 349 -12.85 -4.00 11.35
CA LEU A 349 -13.89 -4.56 12.20
C LEU A 349 -14.18 -3.68 13.42
N VAL A 350 -13.14 -3.17 14.09
CA VAL A 350 -13.29 -2.29 15.25
C VAL A 350 -13.74 -0.90 14.82
N MET A 351 -13.09 -0.32 13.80
CA MET A 351 -13.33 1.07 13.42
C MET A 351 -14.61 1.28 12.61
N THR A 352 -14.98 0.32 11.74
CA THR A 352 -16.09 0.50 10.79
C THR A 352 -17.15 -0.61 10.88
N GLY A 353 -17.00 -1.52 11.84
CA GLY A 353 -17.92 -2.64 12.06
C GLY A 353 -17.94 -3.62 10.89
N ILE A 354 -18.94 -4.50 10.92
CA ILE A 354 -19.10 -5.55 9.91
C ILE A 354 -19.42 -4.99 8.53
N LEU A 355 -20.18 -3.88 8.47
CA LEU A 355 -20.52 -3.24 7.19
C LEU A 355 -19.31 -2.65 6.50
N GLY A 356 -18.44 -1.96 7.26
CA GLY A 356 -17.18 -1.42 6.71
C GLY A 356 -16.23 -2.51 6.28
N LEU A 357 -16.07 -3.58 7.08
CA LEU A 357 -15.21 -4.70 6.71
C LEU A 357 -15.70 -5.39 5.43
N PHE A 358 -16.99 -5.72 5.31
CA PHE A 358 -17.51 -6.36 4.10
C PHE A 358 -17.46 -5.44 2.88
N SER A 359 -17.69 -4.13 3.04
CA SER A 359 -17.54 -3.18 1.94
C SER A 359 -16.08 -3.08 1.46
N PHE A 360 -15.11 -3.13 2.38
CA PHE A 360 -13.69 -3.20 2.05
C PHE A 360 -13.34 -4.49 1.29
N LEU A 361 -13.79 -5.64 1.78
CA LEU A 361 -13.57 -6.93 1.10
C LEU A 361 -14.26 -7.00 -0.26
N GLY A 362 -15.42 -6.36 -0.39
CA GLY A 362 -16.17 -6.27 -1.65
C GLY A 362 -15.37 -5.62 -2.79
N ILE A 363 -14.39 -4.74 -2.49
CA ILE A 363 -13.51 -4.14 -3.51
C ILE A 363 -12.67 -5.22 -4.23
N PHE A 364 -12.31 -6.30 -3.54
CA PHE A 364 -11.49 -7.38 -4.09
C PHE A 364 -12.33 -8.50 -4.72
N GLY A 365 -13.66 -8.46 -4.55
CA GLY A 365 -14.60 -9.47 -5.08
C GLY A 365 -15.19 -9.12 -6.46
N VAL A 366 -14.86 -7.95 -7.03
CA VAL A 366 -15.43 -7.42 -8.27
C VAL A 366 -14.45 -7.42 -9.46
#